data_c565f7ee4bb6f884d21977ebdc9724ef
#
_entry.id   c565f7ee4bb6f884d21977ebdc9724ef
#
_cell.length_a   1.000
_cell.length_b   1.000
_cell.length_c   1.000
_cell.angle_alpha   90.00
_cell.angle_beta   90.00
_cell.angle_gamma   90.00
#
_symmetry.space_group_name_H-M   'P 1'
#
loop_
_entity.id
_entity.type
_entity.pdbx_description
1 polymer ?
#
loop_
_entity_poly.entity_id
_entity_poly.type
_entity_poly.pdbx_seq_one_letter_code
_entity_poly.pdbx_strand_id
1 'polypeptide(L)'
;GPGVAAWQIGKTASLQLLSTQPIADGGATHLAIDAQGQFLFTAQYGSGSVAMFPIDSEGLIQPRCDLKKHTGNGPDPARQKSPHPHWVGVDPSDQFLMVPDLGIDEVVVYRIDRSKKQLVPQGEGQVPPGAGPRHMKFHPNGKWAYVLNEMALSVTHFDYTSTTGALAPKATVIALPQDEREVANKASEIRIHPRGKFLFSANRGHDSISAFRINKDGTLELIETEAIRGSWPRNFNLDPTGKWLIAAGRNSNTLTVFSIDQENGNLIWTGKTVQCPTPICVHFDGH
;
A
#
# COMPACT_ATOMS: atom_id res chain seq x y z
N GLY A 1 -2.00 13.19 -20.75
CA GLY A 1 -1.75 11.79 -20.39
C GLY A 1 -1.39 11.67 -18.92
N PRO A 2 -1.30 10.42 -18.39
CA PRO A 2 -0.91 10.22 -17.00
C PRO A 2 0.53 10.70 -16.75
N GLY A 3 0.73 11.33 -15.58
CA GLY A 3 2.02 11.91 -15.22
C GLY A 3 2.22 11.95 -13.70
N VAL A 4 3.42 12.36 -13.31
CA VAL A 4 3.81 12.67 -11.93
C VAL A 4 4.13 14.15 -11.84
N ALA A 5 3.88 14.74 -10.66
CA ALA A 5 4.16 16.14 -10.39
C ALA A 5 4.79 16.30 -9.01
N ALA A 6 5.77 17.19 -8.89
CA ALA A 6 6.33 17.65 -7.64
C ALA A 6 5.78 19.04 -7.30
N TRP A 7 5.49 19.25 -6.03
CA TRP A 7 4.95 20.49 -5.50
C TRP A 7 5.72 20.92 -4.27
N GLN A 8 6.03 22.22 -4.19
CA GLN A 8 6.55 22.81 -2.97
C GLN A 8 5.39 23.20 -2.05
N ILE A 9 5.49 22.83 -0.79
CA ILE A 9 4.53 23.22 0.25
C ILE A 9 5.06 24.51 0.89
N GLY A 10 4.33 25.61 0.71
CA GLY A 10 4.63 26.90 1.33
C GLY A 10 4.18 26.98 2.78
N LYS A 11 4.64 27.98 3.51
CA LYS A 11 4.36 28.21 4.95
C LYS A 11 2.87 28.25 5.32
N THR A 12 1.99 28.62 4.38
CA THR A 12 0.54 28.69 4.56
C THR A 12 -0.19 27.49 3.94
N ALA A 13 0.48 26.34 3.81
CA ALA A 13 0.00 25.17 3.10
C ALA A 13 -0.39 25.42 1.62
N SER A 14 0.11 26.53 1.03
CA SER A 14 -0.01 26.80 -0.41
C SER A 14 0.85 25.81 -1.19
N LEU A 15 0.37 25.38 -2.36
CA LEU A 15 1.09 24.47 -3.24
C LEU A 15 1.62 25.22 -4.45
N GLN A 16 2.91 25.14 -4.71
CA GLN A 16 3.55 25.65 -5.93
C GLN A 16 4.07 24.48 -6.76
N LEU A 17 3.63 24.37 -8.01
CA LEU A 17 4.12 23.34 -8.92
C LEU A 17 5.61 23.58 -9.20
N LEU A 18 6.42 22.54 -8.98
CA LEU A 18 7.86 22.54 -9.28
C LEU A 18 8.16 21.89 -10.62
N SER A 19 7.66 20.69 -10.85
CA SER A 19 7.91 19.94 -12.08
C SER A 19 6.80 18.95 -12.38
N THR A 20 6.69 18.56 -13.67
CA THR A 20 5.84 17.47 -14.13
C THR A 20 6.60 16.59 -15.11
N GLN A 21 6.35 15.28 -15.06
CA GLN A 21 6.88 14.34 -16.03
C GLN A 21 5.79 13.39 -16.52
N PRO A 22 5.71 13.11 -17.83
CA PRO A 22 4.80 12.10 -18.34
C PRO A 22 5.31 10.71 -17.94
N ILE A 23 4.40 9.81 -17.56
CA ILE A 23 4.73 8.40 -17.37
C ILE A 23 4.93 7.73 -18.74
N ALA A 24 4.21 8.20 -19.74
CA ALA A 24 4.18 7.66 -21.10
C ALA A 24 3.83 6.16 -21.15
N ASP A 25 2.92 5.76 -20.25
CA ASP A 25 2.31 4.44 -20.11
C ASP A 25 0.97 4.58 -19.38
N GLY A 26 0.32 3.48 -18.96
CA GLY A 26 -0.96 3.53 -18.26
C GLY A 26 -0.96 4.40 -17.00
N GLY A 27 -2.15 4.66 -16.45
CA GLY A 27 -2.32 5.53 -15.28
C GLY A 27 -1.66 4.98 -14.03
N ALA A 28 -0.89 5.82 -13.32
CA ALA A 28 -0.31 5.46 -12.03
C ALA A 28 -1.39 5.26 -10.97
N THR A 29 -1.24 4.19 -10.21
CA THR A 29 -2.12 3.83 -9.09
C THR A 29 -1.48 4.15 -7.75
N HIS A 30 -0.18 4.04 -7.68
CA HIS A 30 0.61 4.30 -6.47
C HIS A 30 1.99 4.85 -6.83
N LEU A 31 2.56 5.59 -5.90
CA LEU A 31 3.93 6.10 -5.99
C LEU A 31 4.67 5.91 -4.66
N ALA A 32 5.99 5.85 -4.75
CA ALA A 32 6.89 5.88 -3.59
C ALA A 32 8.18 6.63 -3.95
N ILE A 33 8.83 7.18 -2.93
CA ILE A 33 10.16 7.79 -3.03
C ILE A 33 11.11 6.95 -2.18
N ASP A 34 12.36 6.79 -2.62
CA ASP A 34 13.39 6.13 -1.82
C ASP A 34 13.78 6.98 -0.59
N ALA A 35 14.41 6.35 0.40
CA ALA A 35 14.76 7.03 1.65
C ALA A 35 15.74 8.20 1.45
N GLN A 36 16.49 8.20 0.36
CA GLN A 36 17.45 9.26 0.03
C GLN A 36 16.80 10.43 -0.74
N GLY A 37 15.52 10.29 -1.16
CA GLY A 37 14.84 11.31 -1.96
C GLY A 37 15.39 11.44 -3.38
N GLN A 38 16.09 10.42 -3.91
CA GLN A 38 16.76 10.47 -5.20
C GLN A 38 15.94 9.89 -6.35
N PHE A 39 14.99 9.00 -6.03
CA PHE A 39 14.17 8.33 -7.04
C PHE A 39 12.71 8.25 -6.65
N LEU A 40 11.85 8.54 -7.61
CA LEU A 40 10.42 8.30 -7.54
C LEU A 40 10.10 7.03 -8.36
N PHE A 41 9.26 6.18 -7.78
CA PHE A 41 8.74 4.97 -8.42
C PHE A 41 7.23 5.05 -8.56
N THR A 42 6.68 4.49 -9.63
CA THR A 42 5.24 4.44 -9.85
C THR A 42 4.78 3.06 -10.32
N ALA A 43 3.61 2.62 -9.84
CA ALA A 43 2.92 1.42 -10.33
C ALA A 43 1.80 1.83 -11.30
N GLN A 44 1.73 1.22 -12.48
CA GLN A 44 0.72 1.45 -13.50
C GLN A 44 -0.20 0.23 -13.59
N TYR A 45 -1.34 0.30 -12.92
CA TYR A 45 -2.33 -0.78 -12.87
C TYR A 45 -2.85 -1.18 -14.26
N GLY A 46 -3.15 -0.18 -15.10
CA GLY A 46 -3.79 -0.41 -16.39
C GLY A 46 -2.87 -1.00 -17.45
N SER A 47 -1.56 -0.73 -17.38
CA SER A 47 -0.59 -1.18 -18.37
C SER A 47 0.33 -2.31 -17.90
N GLY A 48 0.22 -2.72 -16.62
CA GLY A 48 1.03 -3.80 -16.07
C GLY A 48 2.51 -3.42 -15.94
N SER A 49 2.83 -2.18 -15.54
CA SER A 49 4.21 -1.70 -15.55
C SER A 49 4.60 -0.96 -14.26
N VAL A 50 5.91 -0.78 -14.08
CA VAL A 50 6.52 0.02 -13.02
C VAL A 50 7.54 0.96 -13.64
N ALA A 51 7.53 2.24 -13.24
CA ALA A 51 8.46 3.24 -13.76
C ALA A 51 9.33 3.83 -12.63
N MET A 52 10.53 4.29 -13.02
CA MET A 52 11.52 4.93 -12.17
C MET A 52 11.90 6.30 -12.73
N PHE A 53 11.92 7.32 -11.87
CA PHE A 53 12.25 8.70 -12.23
C PHE A 53 13.32 9.22 -11.26
N PRO A 54 14.41 9.83 -11.74
CA PRO A 54 15.33 10.54 -10.86
C PRO A 54 14.67 11.80 -10.29
N ILE A 55 15.09 12.17 -9.08
CA ILE A 55 14.78 13.45 -8.45
C ILE A 55 16.12 14.17 -8.23
N ASP A 56 16.22 15.43 -8.64
CA ASP A 56 17.45 16.21 -8.44
C ASP A 56 17.50 16.88 -7.05
N SER A 57 18.59 17.58 -6.79
CA SER A 57 18.84 18.26 -5.50
C SER A 57 17.86 19.39 -5.19
N GLU A 58 17.09 19.87 -6.17
CA GLU A 58 16.06 20.90 -6.01
C GLU A 58 14.66 20.29 -5.85
N GLY A 59 14.56 18.93 -5.84
CA GLY A 59 13.30 18.21 -5.74
C GLY A 59 12.53 18.11 -7.06
N LEU A 60 13.16 18.43 -8.19
CA LEU A 60 12.53 18.35 -9.50
C LEU A 60 12.57 16.92 -10.04
N ILE A 61 11.42 16.39 -10.42
CA ILE A 61 11.32 15.09 -11.07
C ILE A 61 11.91 15.20 -12.47
N GLN A 62 12.91 14.35 -12.78
CA GLN A 62 13.57 14.27 -14.05
C GLN A 62 12.83 13.29 -15.00
N PRO A 63 13.13 13.30 -16.31
CA PRO A 63 12.57 12.33 -17.25
C PRO A 63 12.75 10.88 -16.77
N ARG A 64 11.74 10.04 -17.03
CA ARG A 64 11.75 8.62 -16.68
C ARG A 64 13.03 7.95 -17.17
N CYS A 65 13.76 7.28 -16.29
CA CYS A 65 15.01 6.59 -16.61
C CYS A 65 14.81 5.08 -16.86
N ASP A 66 13.75 4.46 -16.29
CA ASP A 66 13.45 3.04 -16.50
C ASP A 66 11.95 2.75 -16.49
N LEU A 67 11.55 1.69 -17.20
CA LEU A 67 10.20 1.14 -17.24
C LEU A 67 10.29 -0.38 -17.33
N LYS A 68 9.69 -1.09 -16.38
CA LYS A 68 9.55 -2.54 -16.40
C LYS A 68 8.11 -2.92 -16.63
N LYS A 69 7.87 -3.80 -17.61
CA LYS A 69 6.55 -4.42 -17.83
C LYS A 69 6.55 -5.80 -17.20
N HIS A 70 5.53 -6.07 -16.41
CA HIS A 70 5.27 -7.41 -15.91
C HIS A 70 4.60 -8.26 -17.00
N THR A 71 4.70 -9.57 -16.85
CA THR A 71 4.08 -10.57 -17.72
C THR A 71 3.40 -11.63 -16.88
N GLY A 72 2.44 -12.34 -17.43
CA GLY A 72 1.71 -13.38 -16.72
C GLY A 72 0.23 -13.05 -16.54
N ASN A 73 -0.45 -13.92 -15.80
CA ASN A 73 -1.87 -13.84 -15.48
C ASN A 73 -2.16 -14.69 -14.24
N GLY A 74 -3.28 -14.44 -13.59
CA GLY A 74 -3.79 -15.26 -12.49
C GLY A 74 -5.04 -16.05 -12.88
N PRO A 75 -5.63 -16.79 -11.93
CA PRO A 75 -6.75 -17.68 -12.20
C PRO A 75 -8.10 -16.98 -12.41
N ASP A 76 -8.26 -15.73 -11.97
CA ASP A 76 -9.53 -15.01 -12.16
C ASP A 76 -9.62 -14.41 -13.57
N PRO A 77 -10.52 -14.95 -14.45
CA PRO A 77 -10.60 -14.50 -15.84
C PRO A 77 -11.17 -13.08 -16.00
N ALA A 78 -11.77 -12.51 -14.96
CA ALA A 78 -12.32 -11.16 -15.00
C ALA A 78 -11.31 -10.10 -14.54
N ARG A 79 -10.45 -10.44 -13.56
CA ARG A 79 -9.59 -9.50 -12.88
C ARG A 79 -8.10 -9.72 -13.13
N GLN A 80 -7.68 -10.91 -13.61
CA GLN A 80 -6.29 -11.32 -13.69
C GLN A 80 -5.88 -11.81 -15.10
N LYS A 81 -6.46 -11.22 -16.15
CA LYS A 81 -6.07 -11.52 -17.54
C LYS A 81 -4.67 -11.02 -17.91
N SER A 82 -4.15 -10.07 -17.15
CA SER A 82 -2.86 -9.44 -17.35
C SER A 82 -2.33 -8.89 -16.02
N PRO A 83 -1.05 -8.51 -15.94
CA PRO A 83 -0.50 -7.86 -14.75
C PRO A 83 -1.20 -6.55 -14.40
N HIS A 84 -1.32 -6.30 -13.10
CA HIS A 84 -1.93 -5.12 -12.52
C HIS A 84 -1.16 -4.67 -11.26
N PRO A 85 0.08 -4.14 -11.40
CA PRO A 85 0.83 -3.56 -10.28
C PRO A 85 -0.02 -2.50 -9.58
N HIS A 86 -0.29 -2.70 -8.29
CA HIS A 86 -1.18 -1.79 -7.58
C HIS A 86 -0.47 -0.89 -6.57
N TRP A 87 0.70 -1.29 -6.12
CA TRP A 87 1.50 -0.57 -5.14
C TRP A 87 2.98 -0.69 -5.48
N VAL A 88 3.76 0.28 -5.08
CA VAL A 88 5.22 0.24 -5.04
C VAL A 88 5.71 0.75 -3.70
N GLY A 89 6.79 0.20 -3.19
CA GLY A 89 7.46 0.68 -2.01
C GLY A 89 8.87 0.15 -1.90
N VAL A 90 9.76 1.01 -1.40
CA VAL A 90 11.14 0.65 -1.15
C VAL A 90 11.23 -0.06 0.20
N ASP A 91 12.05 -1.07 0.29
CA ASP A 91 12.30 -1.84 1.50
C ASP A 91 13.06 -1.01 2.58
N PRO A 92 13.06 -1.45 3.85
CA PRO A 92 13.75 -0.71 4.92
C PRO A 92 15.27 -0.56 4.74
N SER A 93 15.91 -1.39 3.90
CA SER A 93 17.34 -1.26 3.58
C SER A 93 17.62 -0.28 2.45
N ASP A 94 16.59 0.26 1.83
CA ASP A 94 16.64 1.17 0.68
C ASP A 94 17.34 0.58 -0.57
N GLN A 95 17.31 -0.76 -0.70
CA GLN A 95 17.96 -1.47 -1.78
C GLN A 95 17.00 -2.12 -2.77
N PHE A 96 15.79 -2.47 -2.31
CA PHE A 96 14.84 -3.23 -3.11
C PHE A 96 13.52 -2.51 -3.25
N LEU A 97 12.94 -2.56 -4.45
CA LEU A 97 11.59 -2.10 -4.73
C LEU A 97 10.64 -3.31 -4.73
N MET A 98 9.59 -3.25 -3.92
CA MET A 98 8.54 -4.25 -3.83
C MET A 98 7.32 -3.80 -4.60
N VAL A 99 6.74 -4.70 -5.40
CA VAL A 99 5.63 -4.39 -6.28
C VAL A 99 4.57 -5.49 -6.20
N PRO A 100 3.60 -5.40 -5.28
CA PRO A 100 2.41 -6.24 -5.32
C PRO A 100 1.67 -6.07 -6.64
N ASP A 101 1.51 -7.15 -7.39
CA ASP A 101 0.81 -7.20 -8.66
C ASP A 101 -0.43 -8.07 -8.56
N LEU A 102 -1.59 -7.41 -8.55
CA LEU A 102 -2.90 -8.06 -8.39
C LEU A 102 -3.19 -9.07 -9.50
N GLY A 103 -2.68 -8.80 -10.70
CA GLY A 103 -3.02 -9.60 -11.90
C GLY A 103 -2.29 -10.93 -12.00
N ILE A 104 -1.21 -11.14 -11.25
CA ILE A 104 -0.37 -12.34 -11.35
C ILE A 104 -0.14 -13.06 -10.00
N ASP A 105 -0.79 -12.57 -8.92
CA ASP A 105 -0.69 -13.12 -7.55
C ASP A 105 0.74 -13.10 -6.98
N GLU A 106 1.54 -12.09 -7.33
CA GLU A 106 2.93 -11.98 -6.92
C GLU A 106 3.25 -10.60 -6.32
N VAL A 107 4.26 -10.57 -5.46
CA VAL A 107 5.03 -9.36 -5.14
C VAL A 107 6.34 -9.44 -5.92
N VAL A 108 6.42 -8.71 -7.02
CA VAL A 108 7.65 -8.65 -7.82
C VAL A 108 8.70 -7.81 -7.09
N VAL A 109 9.93 -8.31 -7.05
CA VAL A 109 11.05 -7.66 -6.36
C VAL A 109 12.09 -7.22 -7.36
N TYR A 110 12.48 -5.95 -7.28
CA TYR A 110 13.58 -5.39 -8.06
C TYR A 110 14.69 -4.90 -7.13
N ARG A 111 15.94 -5.14 -7.48
CA ARG A 111 17.07 -4.41 -6.91
C ARG A 111 17.20 -3.06 -7.60
N ILE A 112 17.35 -1.99 -6.82
CA ILE A 112 17.52 -0.63 -7.32
C ILE A 112 19.01 -0.42 -7.66
N ASP A 113 19.35 -0.35 -8.96
CA ASP A 113 20.69 0.01 -9.40
C ASP A 113 20.77 1.53 -9.62
N ARG A 114 21.16 2.24 -8.57
CA ARG A 114 21.24 3.70 -8.58
C ARG A 114 22.27 4.23 -9.56
N SER A 115 23.38 3.53 -9.75
CA SER A 115 24.46 3.94 -10.65
C SER A 115 24.04 3.92 -12.12
N LYS A 116 23.28 2.91 -12.50
CA LYS A 116 22.75 2.75 -13.87
C LYS A 116 21.35 3.33 -14.01
N LYS A 117 20.75 3.82 -12.93
CA LYS A 117 19.38 4.35 -12.87
C LYS A 117 18.36 3.36 -13.46
N GLN A 118 18.40 2.10 -12.99
CA GLN A 118 17.55 1.02 -13.50
C GLN A 118 17.09 0.07 -12.40
N LEU A 119 15.94 -0.57 -12.63
CA LEU A 119 15.41 -1.67 -11.84
C LEU A 119 15.93 -3.00 -12.41
N VAL A 120 16.57 -3.79 -11.57
CA VAL A 120 17.09 -5.12 -11.94
C VAL A 120 16.21 -6.18 -11.32
N PRO A 121 15.59 -7.09 -12.10
CA PRO A 121 14.80 -8.19 -11.54
C PRO A 121 15.59 -8.96 -10.46
N GLN A 122 14.98 -9.23 -9.33
CA GLN A 122 15.63 -9.87 -8.18
C GLN A 122 14.93 -11.16 -7.75
N GLY A 123 13.60 -11.23 -7.85
CA GLY A 123 12.79 -12.36 -7.44
C GLY A 123 11.32 -11.96 -7.26
N GLU A 124 10.55 -12.85 -6.64
CA GLU A 124 9.15 -12.65 -6.32
C GLU A 124 8.77 -13.30 -4.98
N GLY A 125 7.66 -12.82 -4.40
CA GLY A 125 6.96 -13.47 -3.30
C GLY A 125 5.55 -13.83 -3.74
N GLN A 126 5.14 -15.09 -3.65
CA GLN A 126 3.82 -15.54 -4.10
C GLN A 126 2.78 -15.45 -2.98
N VAL A 127 1.57 -15.00 -3.33
CA VAL A 127 0.38 -15.14 -2.50
C VAL A 127 -0.49 -16.28 -3.01
N PRO A 128 -1.52 -16.73 -2.25
CA PRO A 128 -2.42 -17.77 -2.75
C PRO A 128 -3.07 -17.39 -4.10
N PRO A 129 -3.24 -18.36 -5.02
CA PRO A 129 -3.83 -18.11 -6.33
C PRO A 129 -5.23 -17.47 -6.23
N GLY A 130 -5.47 -16.42 -7.02
CA GLY A 130 -6.72 -15.64 -7.00
C GLY A 130 -6.81 -14.63 -5.86
N ALA A 131 -5.76 -14.48 -5.05
CA ALA A 131 -5.81 -13.59 -3.90
C ALA A 131 -5.74 -12.10 -4.29
N GLY A 132 -5.00 -11.76 -5.33
CA GLY A 132 -4.87 -10.41 -5.84
C GLY A 132 -4.14 -9.45 -4.87
N PRO A 133 -2.80 -9.56 -4.74
CA PRO A 133 -2.03 -8.70 -3.84
C PRO A 133 -2.13 -7.24 -4.27
N ARG A 134 -2.40 -6.36 -3.29
CA ARG A 134 -2.73 -4.96 -3.56
C ARG A 134 -1.75 -3.97 -2.95
N HIS A 135 -1.58 -4.00 -1.65
CA HIS A 135 -0.70 -3.13 -0.86
C HIS A 135 0.14 -3.98 0.10
N MET A 136 1.29 -3.45 0.49
CA MET A 136 2.24 -4.13 1.35
C MET A 136 2.81 -3.17 2.40
N LYS A 137 3.14 -3.70 3.58
CA LYS A 137 3.89 -2.99 4.63
C LYS A 137 4.93 -3.89 5.27
N PHE A 138 6.09 -3.32 5.55
CA PHE A 138 7.11 -3.96 6.36
C PHE A 138 6.84 -3.75 7.85
N HIS A 139 7.07 -4.79 8.64
CA HIS A 139 7.07 -4.68 10.09
C HIS A 139 8.30 -3.88 10.57
N PRO A 140 8.19 -3.06 11.63
CA PRO A 140 9.31 -2.27 12.15
C PRO A 140 10.55 -3.07 12.56
N ASN A 141 10.41 -4.40 12.82
CA ASN A 141 11.55 -5.27 13.14
C ASN A 141 12.46 -5.58 11.92
N GLY A 142 12.03 -5.21 10.70
CA GLY A 142 12.76 -5.46 9.46
C GLY A 142 12.84 -6.93 9.00
N LYS A 143 12.10 -7.84 9.66
CA LYS A 143 12.13 -9.30 9.36
C LYS A 143 10.84 -9.81 8.70
N TRP A 144 9.76 -9.07 8.79
CA TRP A 144 8.45 -9.48 8.30
C TRP A 144 7.87 -8.44 7.36
N ALA A 145 7.07 -8.93 6.42
CA ALA A 145 6.24 -8.10 5.55
C ALA A 145 4.83 -8.69 5.47
N TYR A 146 3.85 -7.81 5.29
CA TYR A 146 2.45 -8.18 5.19
C TYR A 146 1.84 -7.61 3.92
N VAL A 147 1.22 -8.49 3.14
CA VAL A 147 0.60 -8.16 1.86
C VAL A 147 -0.91 -8.29 1.99
N LEU A 148 -1.62 -7.21 1.70
CA LEU A 148 -3.07 -7.20 1.63
C LEU A 148 -3.52 -7.70 0.27
N ASN A 149 -4.36 -8.73 0.28
CA ASN A 149 -4.95 -9.32 -0.91
C ASN A 149 -6.35 -8.73 -1.14
N GLU A 150 -6.52 -8.00 -2.23
CA GLU A 150 -7.77 -7.28 -2.53
C GLU A 150 -8.94 -8.23 -2.75
N MET A 151 -8.72 -9.28 -3.55
CA MET A 151 -9.79 -10.16 -4.02
C MET A 151 -10.17 -11.19 -2.98
N ALA A 152 -9.19 -11.73 -2.25
CA ALA A 152 -9.42 -12.72 -1.21
C ALA A 152 -9.82 -12.13 0.15
N LEU A 153 -9.79 -10.79 0.33
CA LEU A 153 -10.02 -10.13 1.63
C LEU A 153 -9.17 -10.80 2.73
N SER A 154 -7.86 -10.87 2.49
CA SER A 154 -6.92 -11.58 3.35
C SER A 154 -5.59 -10.85 3.44
N VAL A 155 -4.77 -11.22 4.43
CA VAL A 155 -3.41 -10.71 4.59
C VAL A 155 -2.44 -11.88 4.58
N THR A 156 -1.45 -11.84 3.69
CA THR A 156 -0.35 -12.83 3.65
C THR A 156 0.86 -12.29 4.39
N HIS A 157 1.35 -13.06 5.36
CA HIS A 157 2.60 -12.82 6.08
C HIS A 157 3.77 -13.45 5.34
N PHE A 158 4.86 -12.70 5.21
CA PHE A 158 6.14 -13.14 4.65
C PHE A 158 7.28 -12.95 5.65
N ASP A 159 8.16 -13.93 5.76
CA ASP A 159 9.51 -13.67 6.26
C ASP A 159 10.26 -12.88 5.18
N TYR A 160 10.97 -11.84 5.60
CA TYR A 160 11.73 -10.95 4.74
C TYR A 160 13.24 -11.01 5.05
N THR A 161 14.07 -11.12 4.02
CA THR A 161 15.53 -11.11 4.12
C THR A 161 16.09 -9.83 3.49
N SER A 162 16.47 -8.84 4.28
CA SER A 162 16.92 -7.52 3.83
C SER A 162 18.19 -7.52 2.99
N THR A 163 19.04 -8.54 3.11
CA THR A 163 20.29 -8.64 2.33
C THR A 163 20.07 -9.11 0.89
N THR A 164 18.95 -9.77 0.61
CA THR A 164 18.64 -10.35 -0.71
C THR A 164 17.32 -9.86 -1.29
N GLY A 165 16.49 -9.17 -0.50
CA GLY A 165 15.12 -8.79 -0.89
C GLY A 165 14.13 -9.96 -0.92
N ALA A 166 14.52 -11.15 -0.46
CA ALA A 166 13.70 -12.35 -0.56
C ALA A 166 12.48 -12.30 0.35
N LEU A 167 11.33 -12.74 -0.19
CA LEU A 167 10.04 -12.86 0.47
C LEU A 167 9.66 -14.35 0.54
N ALA A 168 9.64 -14.94 1.73
CA ALA A 168 9.21 -16.31 1.94
C ALA A 168 7.81 -16.34 2.57
N PRO A 169 6.76 -16.84 1.86
CA PRO A 169 5.40 -16.85 2.38
C PRO A 169 5.26 -17.80 3.57
N LYS A 170 4.53 -17.39 4.61
CA LYS A 170 4.32 -18.14 5.85
C LYS A 170 2.86 -18.54 6.05
N ALA A 171 1.99 -17.55 6.19
CA ALA A 171 0.59 -17.77 6.47
C ALA A 171 -0.28 -16.71 5.80
N THR A 172 -1.50 -17.07 5.47
CA THR A 172 -2.53 -16.13 5.01
C THR A 172 -3.72 -16.18 5.95
N VAL A 173 -4.12 -15.02 6.46
CA VAL A 173 -5.22 -14.87 7.40
C VAL A 173 -6.35 -14.08 6.74
N ILE A 174 -7.58 -14.49 6.96
CA ILE A 174 -8.79 -13.82 6.46
C ILE A 174 -8.95 -12.47 7.18
N ALA A 175 -9.16 -11.42 6.40
CA ALA A 175 -9.37 -10.06 6.92
C ALA A 175 -10.84 -9.75 7.20
N LEU A 176 -11.76 -10.42 6.52
CA LEU A 176 -13.20 -10.32 6.76
C LEU A 176 -13.78 -11.74 6.83
N PRO A 177 -14.46 -12.14 7.91
CA PRO A 177 -15.09 -13.44 8.04
C PRO A 177 -16.00 -13.76 6.86
N GLN A 178 -16.10 -15.04 6.49
CA GLN A 178 -16.77 -15.44 5.24
C GLN A 178 -18.28 -15.18 5.25
N ASP A 179 -18.90 -15.32 6.40
CA ASP A 179 -20.31 -15.03 6.65
C ASP A 179 -20.65 -13.53 6.63
N GLU A 180 -19.63 -12.66 6.76
CA GLU A 180 -19.76 -11.20 6.65
C GLU A 180 -19.47 -10.68 5.22
N ARG A 181 -19.15 -11.58 4.27
CA ARG A 181 -18.72 -11.19 2.93
C ARG A 181 -19.88 -11.11 1.94
N GLU A 182 -19.84 -10.08 1.12
CA GLU A 182 -20.62 -9.97 -0.10
C GLU A 182 -19.70 -10.02 -1.33
N VAL A 183 -20.24 -10.37 -2.50
CA VAL A 183 -19.46 -10.47 -3.76
C VAL A 183 -18.74 -9.17 -4.12
N ALA A 184 -19.31 -8.02 -3.75
CA ALA A 184 -18.73 -6.70 -4.02
C ALA A 184 -17.60 -6.29 -3.07
N ASN A 185 -17.40 -7.01 -1.96
CA ASN A 185 -16.38 -6.64 -0.97
C ASN A 185 -14.96 -6.78 -1.54
N LYS A 186 -14.12 -5.81 -1.27
CA LYS A 186 -12.72 -5.75 -1.72
C LYS A 186 -11.85 -5.07 -0.66
N ALA A 187 -10.70 -5.65 -0.35
CA ALA A 187 -9.75 -4.97 0.51
C ALA A 187 -9.10 -3.75 -0.18
N SER A 188 -8.60 -2.78 0.58
CA SER A 188 -8.02 -1.56 -0.01
C SER A 188 -6.70 -1.10 0.58
N GLU A 189 -6.59 -0.89 1.87
CA GLU A 189 -5.40 -0.35 2.51
C GLU A 189 -4.97 -1.22 3.68
N ILE A 190 -3.66 -1.22 3.96
CA ILE A 190 -3.04 -1.92 5.08
C ILE A 190 -2.06 -0.99 5.79
N ARG A 191 -2.10 -0.96 7.12
CA ARG A 191 -1.16 -0.22 7.97
C ARG A 191 -0.73 -1.07 9.16
N ILE A 192 0.53 -0.93 9.53
CA ILE A 192 1.08 -1.52 10.75
C ILE A 192 1.22 -0.40 11.78
N HIS A 193 0.80 -0.66 13.00
CA HIS A 193 1.01 0.25 14.11
C HIS A 193 2.52 0.53 14.31
N PRO A 194 2.95 1.78 14.58
CA PRO A 194 4.38 2.12 14.68
C PRO A 194 5.18 1.25 15.66
N ARG A 195 4.53 0.72 16.71
CA ARG A 195 5.15 -0.20 17.68
C ARG A 195 5.18 -1.67 17.22
N GLY A 196 4.67 -1.98 16.04
CA GLY A 196 4.65 -3.35 15.49
C GLY A 196 3.68 -4.32 16.17
N LYS A 197 2.83 -3.88 17.10
CA LYS A 197 1.92 -4.77 17.83
C LYS A 197 0.64 -5.13 17.09
N PHE A 198 0.20 -4.24 16.20
CA PHE A 198 -1.10 -4.34 15.53
C PHE A 198 -0.96 -4.04 14.04
N LEU A 199 -1.85 -4.64 13.26
CA LEU A 199 -2.03 -4.40 11.84
C LEU A 199 -3.50 -4.09 11.58
N PHE A 200 -3.76 -3.18 10.65
CA PHE A 200 -5.11 -2.79 10.26
C PHE A 200 -5.29 -2.93 8.75
N SER A 201 -6.47 -3.37 8.30
CA SER A 201 -6.81 -3.45 6.88
C SER A 201 -8.25 -2.98 6.62
N ALA A 202 -8.49 -2.30 5.50
CA ALA A 202 -9.79 -1.76 5.16
C ALA A 202 -10.55 -2.65 4.17
N ASN A 203 -11.86 -2.81 4.40
CA ASN A 203 -12.79 -3.64 3.64
C ASN A 203 -13.85 -2.75 2.96
N ARG A 204 -13.71 -2.51 1.65
CA ARG A 204 -14.68 -1.75 0.84
C ARG A 204 -15.94 -2.59 0.61
N GLY A 205 -17.10 -1.96 0.67
CA GLY A 205 -18.41 -2.60 0.51
C GLY A 205 -18.95 -3.15 1.83
N HIS A 206 -18.13 -3.75 2.67
CA HIS A 206 -18.45 -4.01 4.08
C HIS A 206 -18.28 -2.76 4.95
N ASP A 207 -17.51 -1.80 4.44
CA ASP A 207 -17.31 -0.47 5.03
C ASP A 207 -16.73 -0.49 6.45
N SER A 208 -15.70 -1.32 6.63
CA SER A 208 -15.04 -1.55 7.92
C SER A 208 -13.51 -1.54 7.83
N ILE A 209 -12.90 -1.56 9.02
CA ILE A 209 -11.47 -1.83 9.21
C ILE A 209 -11.34 -3.05 10.12
N SER A 210 -10.58 -4.03 9.66
CA SER A 210 -10.18 -5.20 10.46
C SER A 210 -8.90 -4.89 11.22
N ALA A 211 -8.89 -5.16 12.51
CA ALA A 211 -7.74 -5.01 13.40
C ALA A 211 -7.16 -6.39 13.72
N PHE A 212 -5.85 -6.52 13.66
CA PHE A 212 -5.13 -7.76 13.96
C PHE A 212 -4.06 -7.52 15.02
N ARG A 213 -3.88 -8.50 15.89
CA ARG A 213 -2.68 -8.64 16.70
C ARG A 213 -1.57 -9.28 15.90
N ILE A 214 -0.37 -8.73 15.98
CA ILE A 214 0.85 -9.35 15.45
C ILE A 214 1.51 -10.11 16.60
N ASN A 215 1.57 -11.43 16.49
CA ASN A 215 2.19 -12.31 17.47
C ASN A 215 3.72 -12.23 17.42
N LYS A 216 4.40 -12.82 18.42
CA LYS A 216 5.87 -12.79 18.52
C LYS A 216 6.59 -13.52 17.38
N ASP A 217 5.90 -14.39 16.66
CA ASP A 217 6.38 -15.12 15.49
C ASP A 217 5.96 -14.49 14.15
N GLY A 218 5.30 -13.32 14.20
CA GLY A 218 4.79 -12.60 13.04
C GLY A 218 3.42 -13.06 12.54
N THR A 219 2.83 -14.11 13.11
CA THR A 219 1.47 -14.53 12.75
C THR A 219 0.42 -13.50 13.17
N LEU A 220 -0.69 -13.47 12.44
CA LEU A 220 -1.79 -12.53 12.68
C LEU A 220 -2.97 -13.24 13.35
N GLU A 221 -3.58 -12.56 14.31
CA GLU A 221 -4.84 -12.93 14.94
C GLU A 221 -5.84 -11.79 14.74
N LEU A 222 -7.02 -12.07 14.14
CA LEU A 222 -8.07 -11.08 13.95
C LEU A 222 -8.67 -10.73 15.33
N ILE A 223 -8.68 -9.44 15.68
CA ILE A 223 -9.21 -8.93 16.94
C ILE A 223 -10.68 -8.54 16.75
N GLU A 224 -10.92 -7.67 15.77
CA GLU A 224 -12.25 -7.14 15.49
C GLU A 224 -12.38 -6.64 14.04
N THR A 225 -13.61 -6.37 13.66
CA THR A 225 -13.97 -5.68 12.42
C THR A 225 -14.84 -4.48 12.76
N GLU A 226 -14.28 -3.26 12.75
CA GLU A 226 -14.97 -2.04 13.17
C GLU A 226 -15.50 -1.25 11.97
N ALA A 227 -16.79 -0.87 11.99
CA ALA A 227 -17.43 -0.08 10.95
C ALA A 227 -16.86 1.34 10.89
N ILE A 228 -16.55 1.85 9.69
CA ILE A 228 -15.92 3.18 9.51
C ILE A 228 -16.85 4.38 9.72
N ARG A 229 -18.13 4.19 9.99
CA ARG A 229 -19.14 5.26 10.07
C ARG A 229 -19.20 6.11 8.79
N GLY A 230 -18.99 5.46 7.65
CA GLY A 230 -18.96 6.03 6.29
C GLY A 230 -19.07 4.91 5.28
N SER A 231 -18.76 5.19 4.01
CA SER A 231 -18.85 4.18 2.94
C SER A 231 -17.64 4.18 2.03
N TRP A 232 -17.24 2.97 1.62
CA TRP A 232 -16.15 2.69 0.70
C TRP A 232 -14.79 3.20 1.21
N PRO A 233 -14.22 2.61 2.28
CA PRO A 233 -12.91 3.01 2.83
C PRO A 233 -11.80 2.75 1.82
N ARG A 234 -11.57 3.72 0.91
CA ARG A 234 -10.55 3.61 -0.13
C ARG A 234 -9.14 3.62 0.44
N ASN A 235 -8.96 4.39 1.52
CA ASN A 235 -7.70 4.55 2.23
C ASN A 235 -7.96 4.86 3.70
N PHE A 236 -7.02 4.60 4.54
CA PHE A 236 -6.90 5.11 5.90
C PHE A 236 -5.42 5.26 6.26
N ASN A 237 -5.12 6.02 7.29
CA ASN A 237 -3.77 6.07 7.83
C ASN A 237 -3.78 6.23 9.34
N LEU A 238 -2.66 5.83 9.96
CA LEU A 238 -2.37 6.02 11.36
C LEU A 238 -1.56 7.31 11.53
N ASP A 239 -1.82 8.06 12.58
CA ASP A 239 -0.94 9.17 12.94
C ASP A 239 0.44 8.63 13.36
N PRO A 240 1.52 9.44 13.29
CA PRO A 240 2.87 8.97 13.63
C PRO A 240 3.02 8.45 15.06
N THR A 241 2.14 8.86 15.99
CA THR A 241 2.16 8.36 17.39
C THR A 241 1.49 6.99 17.53
N GLY A 242 0.72 6.55 16.53
CA GLY A 242 -0.09 5.34 16.56
C GLY A 242 -1.31 5.43 17.49
N LYS A 243 -1.68 6.62 17.94
CA LYS A 243 -2.86 6.80 18.81
C LYS A 243 -4.17 6.96 18.05
N TRP A 244 -4.08 7.39 16.80
CA TRP A 244 -5.24 7.76 15.99
C TRP A 244 -5.22 7.07 14.65
N LEU A 245 -6.40 6.74 14.16
CA LEU A 245 -6.66 6.27 12.80
C LEU A 245 -7.68 7.21 12.15
N ILE A 246 -7.38 7.66 10.91
CA ILE A 246 -8.33 8.41 10.09
C ILE A 246 -8.72 7.54 8.90
N ALA A 247 -10.01 7.22 8.77
CA ALA A 247 -10.57 6.46 7.67
C ALA A 247 -11.22 7.38 6.64
N ALA A 248 -10.90 7.15 5.35
CA ALA A 248 -11.41 7.91 4.21
C ALA A 248 -12.57 7.16 3.53
N GLY A 249 -13.79 7.54 3.85
CA GLY A 249 -15.01 7.02 3.24
C GLY A 249 -15.29 7.72 1.92
N ARG A 250 -14.77 7.16 0.81
CA ARG A 250 -14.83 7.77 -0.52
C ARG A 250 -16.27 8.09 -0.97
N ASN A 251 -17.18 7.12 -0.79
CA ASN A 251 -18.56 7.26 -1.28
C ASN A 251 -19.45 8.07 -0.32
N SER A 252 -19.09 8.14 0.96
CA SER A 252 -19.77 8.98 1.96
C SER A 252 -19.22 10.42 2.01
N ASN A 253 -18.13 10.72 1.31
CA ASN A 253 -17.45 12.02 1.37
C ASN A 253 -17.03 12.39 2.80
N THR A 254 -16.53 11.43 3.58
CA THR A 254 -16.20 11.63 5.00
C THR A 254 -14.79 11.18 5.33
N LEU A 255 -14.20 11.88 6.30
CA LEU A 255 -13.08 11.39 7.10
C LEU A 255 -13.59 11.12 8.51
N THR A 256 -13.41 9.90 9.01
CA THR A 256 -13.81 9.50 10.37
C THR A 256 -12.59 9.22 11.23
N VAL A 257 -12.65 9.62 12.50
CA VAL A 257 -11.51 9.54 13.41
C VAL A 257 -11.78 8.51 14.49
N PHE A 258 -10.83 7.59 14.66
CA PHE A 258 -10.80 6.57 15.71
C PHE A 258 -9.59 6.76 16.61
N SER A 259 -9.73 6.51 17.89
CA SER A 259 -8.59 6.24 18.77
C SER A 259 -8.27 4.74 18.73
N ILE A 260 -6.99 4.42 18.91
CA ILE A 260 -6.50 3.04 18.97
C ILE A 260 -6.18 2.70 20.40
N ASP A 261 -6.81 1.67 20.94
CA ASP A 261 -6.44 1.11 22.25
C ASP A 261 -5.02 0.51 22.15
N GLN A 262 -4.10 1.03 22.93
CA GLN A 262 -2.67 0.71 22.85
C GLN A 262 -2.32 -0.67 23.46
N GLU A 263 -3.25 -1.31 24.17
CA GLU A 263 -3.07 -2.62 24.80
C GLU A 263 -3.66 -3.74 23.98
N ASN A 264 -4.89 -3.55 23.48
CA ASN A 264 -5.61 -4.60 22.76
C ASN A 264 -5.75 -4.37 21.25
N GLY A 265 -5.54 -3.13 20.76
CA GLY A 265 -5.59 -2.78 19.34
C GLY A 265 -6.98 -2.43 18.81
N ASN A 266 -8.00 -2.37 19.66
CA ASN A 266 -9.36 -2.04 19.25
C ASN A 266 -9.46 -0.59 18.76
N LEU A 267 -10.35 -0.39 17.79
CA LEU A 267 -10.68 0.93 17.25
C LEU A 267 -11.90 1.50 17.97
N ILE A 268 -11.74 2.67 18.55
CA ILE A 268 -12.82 3.35 19.29
C ILE A 268 -13.20 4.62 18.53
N TRP A 269 -14.41 4.65 17.99
CA TRP A 269 -14.90 5.85 17.30
C TRP A 269 -14.98 7.04 18.25
N THR A 270 -14.41 8.16 17.86
CA THR A 270 -14.34 9.38 18.69
C THR A 270 -15.58 10.26 18.63
N GLY A 271 -16.59 9.88 17.83
CA GLY A 271 -17.74 10.75 17.51
C GLY A 271 -17.41 11.83 16.47
N LYS A 272 -16.17 11.89 15.95
CA LYS A 272 -15.74 12.92 14.99
C LYS A 272 -15.77 12.40 13.56
N THR A 273 -16.48 13.16 12.72
CA THR A 273 -16.53 12.96 11.28
C THR A 273 -16.40 14.32 10.61
N VAL A 274 -15.55 14.41 9.56
CA VAL A 274 -15.31 15.64 8.79
C VAL A 274 -15.75 15.41 7.36
N GLN A 275 -16.43 16.37 6.76
CA GLN A 275 -16.79 16.35 5.34
C GLN A 275 -15.55 16.59 4.48
N CYS A 276 -15.30 15.69 3.54
CA CYS A 276 -14.19 15.75 2.60
C CYS A 276 -14.64 15.12 1.28
N PRO A 277 -14.76 15.88 0.19
CA PRO A 277 -15.24 15.34 -1.08
C PRO A 277 -14.35 14.22 -1.62
N THR A 278 -14.91 13.04 -1.80
CA THR A 278 -14.29 11.86 -2.44
C THR A 278 -12.87 11.55 -1.94
N PRO A 279 -12.62 11.42 -0.61
CA PRO A 279 -11.28 11.23 -0.09
C PRO A 279 -10.75 9.84 -0.49
N ILE A 280 -9.55 9.81 -1.07
CA ILE A 280 -8.90 8.58 -1.55
C ILE A 280 -7.51 8.32 -0.96
N CYS A 281 -6.98 9.30 -0.22
CA CYS A 281 -5.69 9.18 0.45
C CYS A 281 -5.70 10.02 1.73
N VAL A 282 -5.18 9.45 2.82
CA VAL A 282 -4.85 10.13 4.06
C VAL A 282 -3.35 10.03 4.24
N HIS A 283 -2.68 11.17 4.32
CA HIS A 283 -1.22 11.22 4.53
C HIS A 283 -0.92 12.14 5.71
N PHE A 284 -0.04 11.69 6.59
CA PHE A 284 0.53 12.52 7.65
C PHE A 284 1.93 12.93 7.23
N ASP A 285 2.23 14.21 7.35
CA ASP A 285 3.59 14.71 7.20
C ASP A 285 4.44 14.19 8.38
N GLY A 286 5.46 13.39 8.05
CA GLY A 286 6.29 12.71 9.04
C GLY A 286 7.40 13.59 9.57
N HIS A 287 7.07 14.56 10.39
CA HIS A 287 8.06 15.35 11.16
C HIS A 287 8.14 14.86 12.60
#